data_9b9d3e6df3954d4510852e31e1ce4f83
#
_entry.id   9b9d3e6df3954d4510852e31e1ce4f83
#
_cell.length_a   1.000
_cell.length_b   1.000
_cell.length_c   1.000
_cell.angle_alpha   90.00
_cell.angle_beta   90.00
_cell.angle_gamma   90.00
#
_symmetry.space_group_name_H-M   'P 1'
#
loop_
_entity.id
_entity.type
_entity.pdbx_description
1 polymer ?
#
loop_
_entity_poly.entity_id
_entity_poly.type
_entity_poly.pdbx_seq_one_letter_code
_entity_poly.pdbx_strand_id
1 'polypeptide(L)'
;MTQTRRQFLKGTAALTLLPALPRLALATPAASLTIAARQIEVLGKAATVFGITGPDGKSGLRAREGDRFTGLVDNQSGEDLILHWHGQALALNTDDRTRPNGGVQPNASQEAYDFPLTAGTHWMHSHTLSEQQLLAAPMVTVEADAGDVPEAVIMLHDFSFRPPAEIAAGLMTAQGHHMAGMDMGKMDMGGMKMSGMSMAGMTHANDVEYDAYLANDRTLADPDVIAVQPGPMRLRIINGATATAFWISAGALAAQVVAVDGNKVAPTPRASIPLAQGQRLDLLVQIPPEGGAFAILAQVENAVMQTGVILATSGAQIAKVPDQAATPAPFVDLTFEASLTALNPLPTKPTDAMLHLALGMEQGYRWTINGAAHGETAPLQAALGSRVEMMFMNPTMMMHPMHLHGHHFQVIALGLGRFNGPRRDVVIVPPGGMVTVAVDFDKAGEWFLHCHHLYHMAGGMMTSVTVA
;
A
#
# COMPACT_ATOMS: atom_id res chain seq x y z
N MET A 1 -31.02 -74.25 38.40
CA MET A 1 -30.19 -73.59 39.39
C MET A 1 -30.21 -72.11 39.08
N THR A 2 -31.02 -71.36 39.83
CA THR A 2 -31.25 -69.93 39.64
C THR A 2 -30.20 -69.17 40.42
N GLN A 3 -29.32 -68.42 39.71
CA GLN A 3 -28.35 -67.50 40.33
C GLN A 3 -29.07 -66.27 40.87
N THR A 4 -28.82 -65.96 42.14
CA THR A 4 -29.45 -64.84 42.85
C THR A 4 -28.72 -63.53 42.53
N ARG A 5 -29.51 -62.44 42.54
CA ARG A 5 -29.02 -61.03 42.28
C ARG A 5 -27.80 -60.62 43.14
N ARG A 6 -27.49 -61.33 44.18
CA ARG A 6 -26.35 -61.06 45.08
C ARG A 6 -25.00 -61.58 44.57
N GLN A 7 -24.99 -62.49 43.57
CA GLN A 7 -23.78 -63.02 42.95
C GLN A 7 -23.35 -62.20 41.73
N PHE A 8 -24.27 -61.35 41.20
CA PHE A 8 -23.96 -60.48 40.05
C PHE A 8 -23.20 -59.18 40.46
N LEU A 9 -23.21 -58.81 41.77
CA LEU A 9 -22.59 -57.57 42.26
C LEU A 9 -21.18 -57.72 42.84
N LYS A 10 -20.59 -58.92 42.72
CA LYS A 10 -19.20 -59.14 43.22
C LYS A 10 -18.12 -59.32 42.16
N GLY A 11 -18.44 -59.09 40.92
CA GLY A 11 -17.48 -59.20 39.81
C GLY A 11 -17.60 -58.00 38.90
N THR A 12 -16.89 -56.96 39.17
CA THR A 12 -16.31 -56.02 38.19
C THR A 12 -16.04 -54.66 38.83
N ALA A 13 -14.97 -54.59 39.59
CA ALA A 13 -14.24 -53.32 39.74
C ALA A 13 -12.84 -53.53 39.18
N ALA A 14 -12.75 -53.80 37.90
CA ALA A 14 -11.52 -53.57 37.15
C ALA A 14 -11.61 -52.19 36.50
N LEU A 15 -11.10 -51.18 37.17
CA LEU A 15 -10.82 -49.88 36.56
C LEU A 15 -9.74 -50.12 35.48
N THR A 16 -10.18 -50.28 34.24
CA THR A 16 -9.30 -50.13 33.08
C THR A 16 -9.00 -48.65 32.97
N LEU A 17 -7.80 -48.24 33.42
CA LEU A 17 -7.14 -47.04 33.00
C LEU A 17 -6.91 -47.14 31.48
N LEU A 18 -7.88 -46.69 30.70
CA LEU A 18 -7.65 -46.37 29.29
C LEU A 18 -6.61 -45.23 29.29
N PRO A 19 -5.46 -45.42 28.62
CA PRO A 19 -4.57 -44.30 28.41
C PRO A 19 -5.37 -43.25 27.65
N ALA A 20 -5.42 -42.03 28.19
CA ALA A 20 -5.94 -40.86 27.49
C ALA A 20 -5.08 -40.74 26.21
N LEU A 21 -5.61 -41.18 25.09
CA LEU A 21 -5.05 -40.83 23.78
C LEU A 21 -4.96 -39.32 23.74
N PRO A 22 -3.80 -38.76 23.41
CA PRO A 22 -3.71 -37.33 23.19
C PRO A 22 -4.81 -36.98 22.19
N ARG A 23 -5.74 -36.09 22.59
CA ARG A 23 -6.61 -35.45 21.63
C ARG A 23 -5.67 -34.83 20.60
N LEU A 24 -5.62 -35.42 19.41
CA LEU A 24 -5.12 -34.71 18.24
C LEU A 24 -5.93 -33.41 18.22
N ALA A 25 -5.29 -32.32 18.62
CA ALA A 25 -5.84 -31.01 18.36
C ALA A 25 -6.13 -31.02 16.86
N LEU A 26 -7.40 -30.99 16.49
CA LEU A 26 -7.79 -30.70 15.12
C LEU A 26 -7.09 -29.35 14.86
N ALA A 27 -6.10 -29.37 13.98
CA ALA A 27 -5.45 -28.16 13.54
C ALA A 27 -6.56 -27.21 13.13
N THR A 28 -6.60 -26.01 13.73
CA THR A 28 -7.48 -24.94 13.26
C THR A 28 -7.25 -24.86 11.76
N PRO A 29 -8.29 -24.86 10.92
CA PRO A 29 -8.10 -24.74 9.49
C PRO A 29 -7.16 -23.58 9.25
N ALA A 30 -6.04 -23.81 8.58
CA ALA A 30 -5.10 -22.75 8.25
C ALA A 30 -5.88 -21.66 7.51
N ALA A 31 -5.73 -20.40 7.91
CA ALA A 31 -6.34 -19.28 7.20
C ALA A 31 -5.94 -19.39 5.72
N SER A 32 -6.91 -19.35 4.81
CA SER A 32 -6.61 -19.42 3.38
C SER A 32 -6.96 -18.11 2.72
N LEU A 33 -6.02 -17.58 1.95
CA LEU A 33 -6.26 -16.48 1.01
C LEU A 33 -6.40 -17.09 -0.38
N THR A 34 -7.48 -16.81 -1.07
CA THR A 34 -7.70 -17.25 -2.44
C THR A 34 -7.54 -16.09 -3.39
N ILE A 35 -6.66 -16.23 -4.37
CA ILE A 35 -6.44 -15.27 -5.45
C ILE A 35 -7.15 -15.79 -6.69
N ALA A 36 -8.14 -15.05 -7.20
CA ALA A 36 -8.92 -15.48 -8.35
C ALA A 36 -9.39 -14.31 -9.21
N ALA A 37 -9.68 -14.61 -10.48
CA ALA A 37 -10.36 -13.67 -11.35
C ALA A 37 -11.83 -13.48 -10.90
N ARG A 38 -12.32 -12.25 -11.01
CA ARG A 38 -13.70 -11.87 -10.68
C ARG A 38 -14.22 -10.83 -11.68
N GLN A 39 -15.54 -10.67 -11.71
CA GLN A 39 -16.19 -9.67 -12.54
C GLN A 39 -16.62 -8.46 -11.70
N ILE A 40 -16.36 -7.28 -12.21
CA ILE A 40 -16.93 -6.01 -11.71
C ILE A 40 -17.60 -5.26 -12.84
N GLU A 41 -18.44 -4.29 -12.51
CA GLU A 41 -19.00 -3.34 -13.48
C GLU A 41 -18.26 -2.02 -13.33
N VAL A 42 -17.74 -1.49 -14.45
CA VAL A 42 -17.11 -0.18 -14.53
C VAL A 42 -17.69 0.60 -15.70
N LEU A 43 -18.30 1.75 -15.44
CA LEU A 43 -18.91 2.63 -16.45
C LEU A 43 -19.92 1.90 -17.37
N GLY A 44 -20.76 1.01 -16.82
CA GLY A 44 -21.75 0.24 -17.56
C GLY A 44 -21.20 -0.96 -18.35
N LYS A 45 -19.93 -1.31 -18.16
CA LYS A 45 -19.27 -2.43 -18.84
C LYS A 45 -18.77 -3.45 -17.83
N ALA A 46 -18.89 -4.74 -18.17
CA ALA A 46 -18.25 -5.81 -17.40
C ALA A 46 -16.73 -5.78 -17.60
N ALA A 47 -16.00 -5.89 -16.50
CA ALA A 47 -14.54 -6.00 -16.49
C ALA A 47 -14.11 -7.22 -15.68
N THR A 48 -13.17 -7.99 -16.24
CA THR A 48 -12.50 -9.07 -15.51
C THR A 48 -11.29 -8.50 -14.79
N VAL A 49 -11.28 -8.65 -13.48
CA VAL A 49 -10.19 -8.20 -12.59
C VAL A 49 -9.83 -9.32 -11.62
N PHE A 50 -8.77 -9.15 -10.85
CA PHE A 50 -8.42 -10.09 -9.80
C PHE A 50 -8.96 -9.65 -8.44
N GLY A 51 -8.90 -10.56 -7.48
CA GLY A 51 -9.20 -10.30 -6.08
C GLY A 51 -8.49 -11.29 -5.18
N ILE A 52 -8.24 -10.88 -3.94
CA ILE A 52 -7.72 -11.72 -2.87
C ILE A 52 -8.79 -11.82 -1.80
N THR A 53 -9.33 -13.01 -1.63
CA THR A 53 -10.44 -13.28 -0.69
C THR A 53 -9.91 -14.00 0.54
N GLY A 54 -10.25 -13.49 1.70
CA GLY A 54 -9.91 -14.06 3.00
C GLY A 54 -10.79 -15.25 3.39
N PRO A 55 -10.49 -15.88 4.53
CA PRO A 55 -11.19 -17.06 5.00
C PRO A 55 -12.67 -16.79 5.37
N ASP A 56 -13.04 -15.54 5.59
CA ASP A 56 -14.41 -15.09 5.87
C ASP A 56 -15.22 -14.77 4.59
N GLY A 57 -14.64 -15.00 3.42
CA GLY A 57 -15.23 -14.70 2.11
C GLY A 57 -15.19 -13.22 1.71
N LYS A 58 -14.52 -12.36 2.48
CA LYS A 58 -14.35 -10.95 2.18
C LYS A 58 -13.00 -10.66 1.53
N SER A 59 -12.89 -9.49 0.92
CA SER A 59 -11.61 -9.03 0.38
C SER A 59 -10.59 -8.82 1.50
N GLY A 60 -9.42 -9.42 1.34
CA GLY A 60 -8.27 -9.24 2.20
C GLY A 60 -8.27 -10.03 3.50
N LEU A 61 -7.53 -9.54 4.47
CA LEU A 61 -7.35 -10.15 5.78
C LEU A 61 -7.59 -9.13 6.89
N ARG A 62 -8.32 -9.54 7.93
CA ARG A 62 -8.47 -8.78 9.17
C ARG A 62 -8.02 -9.63 10.35
N ALA A 63 -7.13 -9.08 11.16
CA ALA A 63 -6.52 -9.71 12.32
C ALA A 63 -6.39 -8.73 13.50
N ARG A 64 -5.83 -9.15 14.61
CA ARG A 64 -5.52 -8.33 15.78
C ARG A 64 -4.01 -8.30 16.02
N GLU A 65 -3.52 -7.23 16.63
CA GLU A 65 -2.13 -7.15 17.08
C GLU A 65 -1.76 -8.34 17.97
N GLY A 66 -0.62 -8.97 17.66
CA GLY A 66 -0.16 -10.20 18.28
C GLY A 66 -0.56 -11.48 17.54
N ASP A 67 -1.48 -11.41 16.57
CA ASP A 67 -1.82 -12.54 15.72
C ASP A 67 -0.68 -12.84 14.73
N ARG A 68 -0.75 -14.06 14.18
CA ARG A 68 0.11 -14.51 13.07
C ARG A 68 -0.75 -14.85 11.86
N PHE A 69 -0.23 -14.59 10.69
CA PHE A 69 -0.77 -15.23 9.49
C PHE A 69 -0.13 -16.62 9.37
N THR A 70 -0.88 -17.64 9.72
CA THR A 70 -0.51 -19.05 9.52
C THR A 70 -1.54 -19.64 8.58
N GLY A 71 -1.18 -19.81 7.29
CA GLY A 71 -2.17 -20.19 6.30
C GLY A 71 -1.58 -20.48 4.93
N LEU A 72 -2.50 -20.70 4.00
CA LEU A 72 -2.19 -20.96 2.59
C LEU A 72 -2.59 -19.75 1.74
N VAL A 73 -1.81 -19.46 0.72
CA VAL A 73 -2.21 -18.62 -0.41
C VAL A 73 -2.46 -19.54 -1.58
N ASP A 74 -3.70 -19.57 -2.05
CA ASP A 74 -4.17 -20.40 -3.15
C ASP A 74 -4.31 -19.54 -4.41
N ASN A 75 -3.39 -19.72 -5.36
CA ASN A 75 -3.39 -19.00 -6.62
C ASN A 75 -4.29 -19.68 -7.65
N GLN A 76 -5.49 -19.15 -7.84
CA GLN A 76 -6.46 -19.56 -8.86
C GLN A 76 -6.71 -18.44 -9.90
N SER A 77 -5.76 -17.52 -10.04
CA SER A 77 -5.91 -16.33 -10.91
C SER A 77 -5.90 -16.67 -12.41
N GLY A 78 -5.30 -17.77 -12.80
CA GLY A 78 -5.01 -18.08 -14.20
C GLY A 78 -3.60 -17.66 -14.64
N GLU A 79 -2.85 -16.96 -13.80
CA GLU A 79 -1.52 -16.42 -14.08
C GLU A 79 -0.51 -16.82 -12.98
N ASP A 80 0.75 -16.87 -13.34
CA ASP A 80 1.84 -16.92 -12.37
C ASP A 80 1.98 -15.53 -11.73
N LEU A 81 2.17 -15.48 -10.41
CA LEU A 81 2.23 -14.20 -9.69
C LEU A 81 3.36 -14.14 -8.65
N ILE A 82 3.68 -12.93 -8.24
CA ILE A 82 4.51 -12.65 -7.07
C ILE A 82 3.67 -11.83 -6.11
N LEU A 83 3.35 -12.40 -4.94
CA LEU A 83 2.57 -11.70 -3.91
C LEU A 83 3.51 -10.98 -2.95
N HIS A 84 3.22 -9.69 -2.70
CA HIS A 84 3.90 -8.86 -1.73
C HIS A 84 3.01 -8.57 -0.52
N TRP A 85 3.62 -8.64 0.67
CA TRP A 85 3.01 -8.30 1.96
C TRP A 85 3.40 -6.86 2.33
N HIS A 86 2.76 -5.88 1.69
CA HIS A 86 3.13 -4.47 1.83
C HIS A 86 2.91 -3.94 3.25
N GLY A 87 3.98 -3.46 3.87
CA GLY A 87 3.96 -2.92 5.23
C GLY A 87 4.15 -3.95 6.35
N GLN A 88 4.29 -5.25 6.02
CA GLN A 88 4.50 -6.30 7.02
C GLN A 88 5.96 -6.31 7.52
N ALA A 89 6.30 -5.35 8.39
CA ALA A 89 7.65 -5.19 8.93
C ALA A 89 8.08 -6.28 9.90
N LEU A 90 7.18 -7.17 10.35
CA LEU A 90 7.52 -8.32 11.20
C LEU A 90 7.76 -9.61 10.38
N ALA A 91 7.38 -9.63 9.09
CA ALA A 91 7.69 -10.74 8.20
C ALA A 91 9.20 -10.81 7.94
N LEU A 92 9.72 -12.02 7.82
CA LEU A 92 11.11 -12.23 7.43
C LEU A 92 11.27 -12.16 5.90
N ASN A 93 12.49 -11.98 5.42
CA ASN A 93 12.78 -11.98 3.99
C ASN A 93 12.35 -13.28 3.29
N THR A 94 12.35 -14.41 4.00
CA THR A 94 11.85 -15.70 3.48
C THR A 94 10.33 -15.73 3.28
N ASP A 95 9.58 -14.86 3.98
CA ASP A 95 8.12 -14.78 3.88
C ASP A 95 7.68 -13.86 2.73
N ASP A 96 8.52 -12.88 2.37
CA ASP A 96 8.28 -12.01 1.22
C ASP A 96 8.87 -12.60 -0.07
N ARG A 97 8.01 -13.07 -0.96
CA ARG A 97 8.42 -13.72 -2.22
C ARG A 97 8.97 -12.74 -3.26
N THR A 98 8.82 -11.46 -3.02
CA THR A 98 9.33 -10.40 -3.92
C THR A 98 10.83 -10.21 -3.85
N ARG A 99 11.53 -10.88 -2.92
CA ARG A 99 12.99 -10.81 -2.84
C ARG A 99 13.66 -11.29 -4.15
N PRO A 100 14.82 -10.80 -4.50
CA PRO A 100 15.64 -11.37 -5.56
C PRO A 100 15.83 -12.88 -5.35
N ASN A 101 15.59 -13.69 -6.35
CA ASN A 101 15.49 -15.15 -6.24
C ASN A 101 14.31 -15.66 -5.38
N GLY A 102 13.36 -14.81 -5.04
CA GLY A 102 12.05 -15.23 -4.52
C GLY A 102 11.27 -15.99 -5.57
N GLY A 103 10.43 -16.89 -5.12
CA GLY A 103 9.67 -17.73 -6.05
C GLY A 103 8.48 -16.98 -6.65
N VAL A 104 8.31 -17.12 -7.95
CA VAL A 104 7.01 -16.90 -8.58
C VAL A 104 6.08 -18.00 -8.08
N GLN A 105 4.91 -17.63 -7.58
CA GLN A 105 3.87 -18.60 -7.26
C GLN A 105 3.14 -19.01 -8.54
N PRO A 106 3.27 -20.27 -9.00
CA PRO A 106 2.61 -20.72 -10.22
C PRO A 106 1.08 -20.64 -10.10
N ASN A 107 0.42 -20.48 -11.24
CA ASN A 107 -1.03 -20.67 -11.31
C ASN A 107 -1.44 -22.07 -10.84
N ALA A 108 -2.62 -22.19 -10.24
CA ALA A 108 -3.18 -23.40 -9.67
C ALA A 108 -2.27 -24.06 -8.61
N SER A 109 -1.55 -23.26 -7.83
CA SER A 109 -0.68 -23.71 -6.75
C SER A 109 -1.07 -23.11 -5.40
N GLN A 110 -0.64 -23.77 -4.32
CA GLN A 110 -0.81 -23.31 -2.95
C GLN A 110 0.56 -23.14 -2.29
N GLU A 111 0.75 -22.03 -1.61
CA GLU A 111 1.95 -21.77 -0.82
C GLU A 111 1.60 -21.51 0.64
N ALA A 112 2.41 -22.07 1.54
CA ALA A 112 2.24 -21.92 2.97
C ALA A 112 3.07 -20.74 3.50
N TYR A 113 2.48 -19.99 4.45
CA TYR A 113 3.10 -18.87 5.14
C TYR A 113 2.88 -18.98 6.64
N ASP A 114 3.86 -18.52 7.43
CA ASP A 114 3.76 -18.42 8.88
C ASP A 114 4.62 -17.27 9.39
N PHE A 115 4.03 -16.07 9.53
CA PHE A 115 4.73 -14.90 10.04
C PHE A 115 3.85 -14.07 11.00
N PRO A 116 4.46 -13.34 11.97
CA PRO A 116 3.72 -12.44 12.84
C PRO A 116 3.23 -11.22 12.06
N LEU A 117 2.00 -10.77 12.37
CA LEU A 117 1.39 -9.64 11.68
C LEU A 117 1.83 -8.31 12.29
N THR A 118 2.16 -7.35 11.43
CA THR A 118 2.44 -5.98 11.81
C THR A 118 1.13 -5.24 12.04
N ALA A 119 0.97 -4.60 13.22
CA ALA A 119 -0.22 -3.83 13.54
C ALA A 119 -0.36 -2.59 12.64
N GLY A 120 -1.59 -2.25 12.28
CA GLY A 120 -1.93 -1.09 11.46
C GLY A 120 -2.66 -1.42 10.16
N THR A 121 -2.76 -0.40 9.32
CA THR A 121 -3.36 -0.50 7.99
C THR A 121 -2.29 -0.84 6.97
N HIS A 122 -2.34 -2.07 6.47
CA HIS A 122 -1.45 -2.62 5.46
C HIS A 122 -2.28 -3.22 4.32
N TRP A 123 -1.60 -3.78 3.32
CA TRP A 123 -2.26 -4.42 2.19
C TRP A 123 -1.35 -5.47 1.56
N MET A 124 -1.88 -6.23 0.66
CA MET A 124 -1.16 -7.21 -0.14
C MET A 124 -1.51 -7.00 -1.60
N HIS A 125 -0.53 -7.16 -2.48
CA HIS A 125 -0.72 -6.95 -3.91
C HIS A 125 0.25 -7.77 -4.74
N SER A 126 -0.07 -7.90 -6.02
CA SER A 126 0.88 -8.46 -6.98
C SER A 126 2.05 -7.52 -7.21
N HIS A 127 3.25 -8.08 -7.29
CA HIS A 127 4.46 -7.34 -7.65
C HIS A 127 4.80 -7.51 -9.14
N THR A 128 3.75 -7.61 -9.97
CA THR A 128 3.81 -7.72 -11.43
C THR A 128 2.77 -6.80 -12.07
N LEU A 129 2.70 -6.73 -13.39
CA LEU A 129 1.73 -5.91 -14.10
C LEU A 129 0.25 -6.27 -13.77
N SER A 130 -0.03 -7.46 -13.20
CA SER A 130 -1.38 -7.83 -12.77
C SER A 130 -1.91 -6.99 -11.59
N GLU A 131 -1.05 -6.19 -10.91
CA GLU A 131 -1.48 -5.17 -9.97
C GLU A 131 -2.45 -4.16 -10.62
N GLN A 132 -2.21 -3.76 -11.87
CA GLN A 132 -3.13 -2.90 -12.65
C GLN A 132 -4.51 -3.52 -12.87
N GLN A 133 -4.63 -4.84 -12.78
CA GLN A 133 -5.88 -5.57 -12.87
C GLN A 133 -6.49 -5.82 -11.49
N LEU A 134 -6.22 -4.94 -10.52
CA LEU A 134 -6.73 -4.96 -9.14
C LEU A 134 -6.35 -6.23 -8.36
N LEU A 135 -5.20 -6.86 -8.64
CA LEU A 135 -4.68 -7.93 -7.83
C LEU A 135 -4.09 -7.35 -6.54
N ALA A 136 -4.98 -6.93 -5.68
CA ALA A 136 -4.67 -6.30 -4.41
C ALA A 136 -5.82 -6.50 -3.41
N ALA A 137 -5.51 -6.43 -2.09
CA ALA A 137 -6.52 -6.45 -1.04
C ALA A 137 -5.97 -5.86 0.26
N PRO A 138 -6.83 -5.32 1.14
CA PRO A 138 -6.42 -4.82 2.44
C PRO A 138 -5.92 -5.95 3.35
N MET A 139 -4.93 -5.62 4.18
CA MET A 139 -4.43 -6.46 5.26
C MET A 139 -4.38 -5.62 6.53
N VAL A 140 -5.47 -5.66 7.30
CA VAL A 140 -5.64 -4.81 8.47
C VAL A 140 -5.41 -5.61 9.74
N THR A 141 -4.41 -5.21 10.51
CA THR A 141 -4.15 -5.76 11.85
C THR A 141 -4.52 -4.70 12.88
N VAL A 142 -5.66 -4.89 13.54
CA VAL A 142 -6.23 -3.93 14.50
C VAL A 142 -5.31 -3.82 15.70
N GLU A 143 -4.92 -2.60 16.03
CA GLU A 143 -4.03 -2.27 17.14
C GLU A 143 -4.69 -2.59 18.48
N ALA A 144 -3.93 -3.06 19.47
CA ALA A 144 -4.44 -3.45 20.79
C ALA A 144 -5.14 -2.30 21.53
N ASP A 145 -4.73 -1.06 21.27
CA ASP A 145 -5.28 0.16 21.85
C ASP A 145 -6.29 0.89 20.94
N ALA A 146 -6.75 0.25 19.85
CA ALA A 146 -7.73 0.85 18.93
C ALA A 146 -9.08 1.19 19.58
N GLY A 147 -9.41 0.53 20.72
CA GLY A 147 -10.70 0.64 21.37
C GLY A 147 -11.84 0.03 20.52
N ASP A 148 -13.06 0.34 20.88
CA ASP A 148 -14.28 -0.12 20.18
C ASP A 148 -14.77 0.90 19.13
N VAL A 149 -13.86 1.64 18.51
CA VAL A 149 -14.21 2.61 17.46
C VAL A 149 -14.56 1.84 16.19
N PRO A 150 -15.77 2.03 15.62
CA PRO A 150 -16.12 1.44 14.33
C PRO A 150 -15.15 1.84 13.24
N GLU A 151 -14.91 0.94 12.28
CA GLU A 151 -13.94 1.17 11.20
C GLU A 151 -14.55 0.89 9.83
N ALA A 152 -14.08 1.61 8.81
CA ALA A 152 -14.28 1.26 7.41
C ALA A 152 -12.93 1.25 6.69
N VAL A 153 -12.77 0.29 5.80
CA VAL A 153 -11.61 0.21 4.88
C VAL A 153 -12.06 0.74 3.52
N ILE A 154 -11.27 1.63 2.97
CA ILE A 154 -11.47 2.23 1.65
C ILE A 154 -10.22 1.95 0.84
N MET A 155 -10.35 1.17 -0.24
CA MET A 155 -9.26 0.87 -1.14
C MET A 155 -9.49 1.60 -2.46
N LEU A 156 -8.50 2.41 -2.85
CA LEU A 156 -8.53 3.24 -4.05
C LEU A 156 -7.72 2.58 -5.16
N HIS A 157 -8.23 2.65 -6.39
CA HIS A 157 -7.54 2.15 -7.57
C HIS A 157 -7.74 3.10 -8.76
N ASP A 158 -6.77 3.12 -9.65
CA ASP A 158 -6.94 3.50 -11.03
C ASP A 158 -7.31 2.27 -11.87
N PHE A 159 -8.08 2.46 -12.92
CA PHE A 159 -8.60 1.37 -13.73
C PHE A 159 -8.51 1.67 -15.23
N SER A 160 -8.08 0.68 -16.00
CA SER A 160 -8.12 0.73 -17.45
C SER A 160 -8.71 -0.56 -18.04
N PHE A 161 -9.48 -0.43 -19.13
CA PHE A 161 -9.90 -1.55 -19.94
C PHE A 161 -8.77 -2.08 -20.83
N ARG A 162 -7.70 -1.30 -21.02
CA ARG A 162 -6.50 -1.74 -21.76
C ARG A 162 -5.69 -2.73 -20.93
N PRO A 163 -5.18 -3.81 -21.54
CA PRO A 163 -4.25 -4.71 -20.87
C PRO A 163 -3.00 -3.96 -20.37
N PRO A 164 -2.51 -4.25 -19.16
CA PRO A 164 -1.35 -3.54 -18.60
C PRO A 164 -0.07 -3.69 -19.45
N ALA A 165 0.10 -4.80 -20.15
CA ALA A 165 1.22 -4.98 -21.08
C ALA A 165 1.16 -4.02 -22.29
N GLU A 166 -0.04 -3.67 -22.77
CA GLU A 166 -0.21 -2.69 -23.84
C GLU A 166 0.09 -1.27 -23.36
N ILE A 167 -0.31 -0.94 -22.11
CA ILE A 167 0.03 0.35 -21.49
C ILE A 167 1.56 0.46 -21.37
N ALA A 168 2.23 -0.55 -20.82
CA ALA A 168 3.69 -0.57 -20.68
C ALA A 168 4.40 -0.43 -22.03
N ALA A 169 3.97 -1.19 -23.06
CA ALA A 169 4.53 -1.09 -24.40
C ALA A 169 4.31 0.29 -25.04
N GLY A 170 3.14 0.90 -24.80
CA GLY A 170 2.82 2.26 -25.23
C GLY A 170 3.75 3.30 -24.63
N LEU A 171 4.04 3.23 -23.34
CA LEU A 171 4.95 4.13 -22.62
C LEU A 171 6.39 4.03 -23.18
N MET A 172 6.88 2.81 -23.40
CA MET A 172 8.22 2.58 -23.98
C MET A 172 8.37 3.14 -25.39
N THR A 173 7.29 3.14 -26.20
CA THR A 173 7.33 3.64 -27.58
C THR A 173 7.06 5.14 -27.69
N ALA A 174 6.15 5.70 -26.88
CA ALA A 174 5.77 7.12 -26.93
C ALA A 174 6.93 8.05 -26.54
N GLN A 175 7.73 7.69 -25.56
CA GLN A 175 8.90 8.47 -25.14
C GLN A 175 10.04 8.47 -26.17
N GLY A 176 10.09 7.48 -27.06
CA GLY A 176 11.01 7.50 -28.21
C GLY A 176 10.71 8.61 -29.20
N HIS A 177 9.45 9.10 -29.29
CA HIS A 177 9.04 10.17 -30.19
C HIS A 177 9.14 11.57 -29.58
N HIS A 178 8.93 11.75 -28.29
CA HIS A 178 8.97 13.08 -27.64
C HIS A 178 10.41 13.60 -27.44
N MET A 179 11.40 12.75 -27.26
CA MET A 179 12.79 13.17 -27.09
C MET A 179 13.54 13.36 -28.41
N ALA A 180 13.06 12.78 -29.50
CA ALA A 180 13.69 12.95 -30.83
C ALA A 180 13.53 14.38 -31.40
N GLY A 181 12.66 15.22 -30.81
CA GLY A 181 12.46 16.62 -31.22
C GLY A 181 13.18 17.66 -30.36
N MET A 182 13.76 17.29 -29.23
CA MET A 182 14.53 18.18 -28.36
C MET A 182 16.04 17.96 -28.57
N ASP A 183 16.62 18.74 -29.45
CA ASP A 183 18.08 18.80 -29.67
C ASP A 183 18.74 19.46 -28.43
N MET A 184 19.08 18.66 -27.43
CA MET A 184 19.78 19.08 -26.21
C MET A 184 21.22 19.60 -26.48
N GLY A 185 21.68 19.48 -27.72
CA GLY A 185 23.03 19.92 -28.14
C GLY A 185 23.16 21.41 -28.45
N LYS A 186 22.07 22.21 -28.39
CA LYS A 186 22.07 23.65 -28.74
C LYS A 186 21.62 24.59 -27.64
N MET A 187 21.52 24.16 -26.40
CA MET A 187 21.36 25.10 -25.28
C MET A 187 22.75 25.61 -24.85
N ASP A 188 23.11 26.77 -25.39
CA ASP A 188 24.26 27.56 -24.96
C ASP A 188 24.04 27.97 -23.46
N MET A 189 24.79 27.36 -22.57
CA MET A 189 24.75 27.61 -21.11
C MET A 189 25.46 28.91 -20.73
N GLY A 190 25.49 29.88 -21.62
CA GLY A 190 26.01 31.22 -21.42
C GLY A 190 25.07 32.11 -20.60
N GLY A 191 25.20 32.09 -19.27
CA GLY A 191 24.94 33.28 -18.45
C GLY A 191 23.49 33.62 -18.11
N MET A 192 22.50 32.73 -18.16
CA MET A 192 21.14 33.01 -17.65
C MET A 192 20.98 32.65 -16.17
N LYS A 193 20.80 33.70 -15.33
CA LYS A 193 20.31 33.57 -13.97
C LYS A 193 18.93 32.89 -14.03
N MET A 194 18.81 31.65 -13.53
CA MET A 194 17.53 30.95 -13.33
C MET A 194 16.72 31.56 -12.18
N SER A 195 16.32 32.82 -12.34
CA SER A 195 15.39 33.50 -11.45
C SER A 195 14.12 33.78 -12.24
N GLY A 196 13.10 32.91 -12.12
CA GLY A 196 11.77 33.18 -12.63
C GLY A 196 11.12 32.20 -13.61
N MET A 197 11.75 31.10 -14.03
CA MET A 197 11.02 30.04 -14.73
C MET A 197 10.36 29.12 -13.71
N SER A 198 9.06 29.24 -13.58
CA SER A 198 8.23 28.28 -12.83
C SER A 198 8.36 26.92 -13.52
N MET A 199 8.89 25.94 -12.84
CA MET A 199 8.90 24.53 -13.27
C MET A 199 7.49 23.93 -13.38
N ALA A 200 6.48 24.62 -12.87
CA ALA A 200 5.08 24.18 -12.82
C ALA A 200 4.45 23.86 -14.18
N GLY A 201 4.99 24.38 -15.28
CA GLY A 201 4.51 24.07 -16.64
C GLY A 201 5.15 22.81 -17.27
N MET A 202 6.11 22.17 -16.61
CA MET A 202 6.85 21.00 -17.11
C MET A 202 6.65 19.74 -16.21
N THR A 203 6.01 19.88 -15.06
CA THR A 203 5.75 18.78 -14.13
C THR A 203 4.57 17.94 -14.63
N HIS A 204 4.72 16.63 -14.64
CA HIS A 204 3.69 15.67 -15.00
C HIS A 204 3.21 14.95 -13.73
N ALA A 205 1.89 14.92 -13.51
CA ALA A 205 1.30 14.18 -12.39
C ALA A 205 1.25 12.69 -12.67
N ASN A 206 0.94 12.32 -13.92
CA ASN A 206 0.81 10.92 -14.36
C ASN A 206 1.15 10.82 -15.86
N ASP A 207 1.72 9.71 -16.27
CA ASP A 207 2.02 9.37 -17.67
C ASP A 207 1.09 8.29 -18.24
N VAL A 208 0.09 7.86 -17.45
CA VAL A 208 -0.93 6.91 -17.84
C VAL A 208 -2.32 7.55 -17.76
N GLU A 209 -3.09 7.43 -18.83
CA GLU A 209 -4.50 7.78 -18.82
C GLU A 209 -5.36 6.57 -18.45
N TYR A 210 -6.22 6.75 -17.47
CA TYR A 210 -7.13 5.72 -16.96
C TYR A 210 -8.57 5.97 -17.37
N ASP A 211 -9.33 4.87 -17.58
CA ASP A 211 -10.74 4.93 -17.95
C ASP A 211 -11.62 5.31 -16.77
N ALA A 212 -11.21 4.93 -15.53
CA ALA A 212 -11.95 5.22 -14.30
C ALA A 212 -11.04 5.23 -13.06
N TYR A 213 -11.56 5.81 -11.98
CA TYR A 213 -10.99 5.72 -10.63
C TYR A 213 -12.02 5.09 -9.71
N LEU A 214 -11.58 4.11 -8.92
CA LEU A 214 -12.45 3.27 -8.11
C LEU A 214 -12.18 3.45 -6.63
N ALA A 215 -13.23 3.40 -5.83
CA ALA A 215 -13.16 3.23 -4.38
C ALA A 215 -14.00 1.98 -4.03
N ASN A 216 -13.37 0.97 -3.42
CA ASN A 216 -13.99 -0.32 -3.15
C ASN A 216 -14.67 -0.91 -4.41
N ASP A 217 -13.93 -0.94 -5.53
CA ASP A 217 -14.36 -1.45 -6.84
C ASP A 217 -15.47 -0.67 -7.56
N ARG A 218 -15.88 0.50 -7.05
CA ARG A 218 -16.98 1.29 -7.59
C ARG A 218 -16.55 2.70 -7.98
N THR A 219 -17.23 3.27 -8.96
CA THR A 219 -17.13 4.70 -9.33
C THR A 219 -18.18 5.52 -8.57
N LEU A 220 -18.07 6.85 -8.61
CA LEU A 220 -19.10 7.73 -8.03
C LEU A 220 -20.44 7.72 -8.79
N ALA A 221 -20.52 7.06 -9.96
CA ALA A 221 -21.81 6.84 -10.64
C ALA A 221 -22.70 5.85 -9.88
N ASP A 222 -22.07 4.86 -9.20
CA ASP A 222 -22.70 3.89 -8.30
C ASP A 222 -21.75 3.63 -7.10
N PRO A 223 -21.62 4.59 -6.16
CA PRO A 223 -20.62 4.53 -5.11
C PRO A 223 -20.93 3.44 -4.09
N ASP A 224 -19.87 2.94 -3.44
CA ASP A 224 -20.03 2.12 -2.25
C ASP A 224 -20.64 2.96 -1.12
N VAL A 225 -21.74 2.46 -0.53
CA VAL A 225 -22.46 3.11 0.57
C VAL A 225 -22.23 2.32 1.86
N ILE A 226 -21.39 2.87 2.70
CA ILE A 226 -21.03 2.27 3.99
C ILE A 226 -22.02 2.73 5.07
N ALA A 227 -22.76 1.78 5.65
CA ALA A 227 -23.67 2.07 6.73
C ALA A 227 -22.90 2.44 8.01
N VAL A 228 -23.24 3.59 8.60
CA VAL A 228 -22.59 4.10 9.81
C VAL A 228 -23.59 4.51 10.88
N GLN A 229 -23.10 4.68 12.11
CA GLN A 229 -23.87 5.24 13.23
C GLN A 229 -23.27 6.58 13.66
N PRO A 230 -24.04 7.49 14.28
CA PRO A 230 -23.47 8.67 14.91
C PRO A 230 -22.39 8.32 15.93
N GLY A 231 -21.33 9.13 15.97
CA GLY A 231 -20.20 8.90 16.87
C GLY A 231 -18.84 8.90 16.16
N PRO A 232 -17.77 8.55 16.87
CA PRO A 232 -16.44 8.45 16.29
C PRO A 232 -16.35 7.24 15.34
N MET A 233 -15.60 7.40 14.24
CA MET A 233 -15.35 6.35 13.27
C MET A 233 -13.92 6.47 12.73
N ARG A 234 -13.24 5.35 12.53
CA ARG A 234 -11.94 5.28 11.86
C ARG A 234 -12.13 4.89 10.40
N LEU A 235 -11.53 5.67 9.52
CA LEU A 235 -11.42 5.36 8.10
C LEU A 235 -9.98 4.90 7.83
N ARG A 236 -9.82 3.70 7.30
CA ARG A 236 -8.54 3.13 6.87
C ARG A 236 -8.48 3.19 5.36
N ILE A 237 -7.72 4.14 4.81
CA ILE A 237 -7.66 4.44 3.39
C ILE A 237 -6.35 3.93 2.83
N ILE A 238 -6.42 3.11 1.78
CA ILE A 238 -5.28 2.51 1.10
C ILE A 238 -5.27 3.01 -0.33
N ASN A 239 -4.17 3.59 -0.78
CA ASN A 239 -3.99 3.88 -2.19
C ASN A 239 -3.32 2.69 -2.89
N GLY A 240 -4.12 1.81 -3.46
CA GLY A 240 -3.70 0.69 -4.30
C GLY A 240 -3.68 1.02 -5.80
N ALA A 241 -3.76 2.31 -6.17
CA ALA A 241 -3.60 2.73 -7.56
C ALA A 241 -2.14 2.53 -8.01
N THR A 242 -1.98 2.14 -9.26
CA THR A 242 -0.67 1.79 -9.83
C THR A 242 0.14 3.00 -10.27
N ALA A 243 -0.52 4.09 -10.66
CA ALA A 243 0.15 5.30 -11.13
C ALA A 243 -0.47 6.61 -10.61
N THR A 244 -1.57 6.56 -9.84
CA THR A 244 -2.34 7.73 -9.47
C THR A 244 -2.17 8.10 -8.00
N ALA A 245 -1.76 9.34 -7.72
CA ALA A 245 -1.88 9.96 -6.39
C ALA A 245 -3.23 10.66 -6.25
N PHE A 246 -3.77 10.67 -5.03
CA PHE A 246 -5.04 11.29 -4.71
C PHE A 246 -4.92 12.33 -3.60
N TRP A 247 -5.86 13.27 -3.61
CA TRP A 247 -6.16 14.15 -2.49
C TRP A 247 -7.43 13.69 -1.79
N ILE A 248 -7.27 13.26 -0.55
CA ILE A 248 -8.36 12.72 0.27
C ILE A 248 -9.07 13.83 1.01
N SER A 249 -10.42 13.84 0.95
CA SER A 249 -11.26 14.77 1.69
C SER A 249 -12.39 14.02 2.38
N ALA A 250 -12.61 14.32 3.65
CA ALA A 250 -13.77 13.83 4.41
C ALA A 250 -14.98 14.79 4.29
N GLY A 251 -14.96 15.71 3.34
CA GLY A 251 -16.04 16.65 3.07
C GLY A 251 -16.40 17.52 4.28
N ALA A 252 -17.65 17.41 4.75
CA ALA A 252 -18.14 18.17 5.90
C ALA A 252 -17.73 17.58 7.25
N LEU A 253 -17.16 16.37 7.30
CA LEU A 253 -16.74 15.74 8.55
C LEU A 253 -15.42 16.34 9.03
N ALA A 254 -15.35 16.64 10.33
CA ALA A 254 -14.07 16.93 10.96
C ALA A 254 -13.20 15.66 10.95
N ALA A 255 -12.04 15.74 10.32
CA ALA A 255 -11.12 14.63 10.18
C ALA A 255 -9.77 14.92 10.85
N GLN A 256 -9.23 13.94 11.55
CA GLN A 256 -7.88 13.96 12.13
C GLN A 256 -7.09 12.79 11.56
N VAL A 257 -5.90 13.05 11.03
CA VAL A 257 -4.93 12.02 10.69
C VAL A 257 -4.38 11.45 11.99
N VAL A 258 -4.49 10.13 12.17
CA VAL A 258 -4.03 9.42 13.38
C VAL A 258 -2.94 8.39 13.09
N ALA A 259 -2.84 7.91 11.85
CA ALA A 259 -1.74 7.06 11.41
C ALA A 259 -1.47 7.23 9.91
N VAL A 260 -0.24 6.96 9.50
CA VAL A 260 0.21 6.87 8.11
C VAL A 260 1.05 5.60 7.97
N ASP A 261 0.83 4.84 6.90
CA ASP A 261 1.50 3.56 6.61
C ASP A 261 1.52 2.60 7.82
N GLY A 262 0.37 2.53 8.53
CA GLY A 262 0.22 1.72 9.75
C GLY A 262 0.91 2.29 11.00
N ASN A 263 1.63 3.41 10.90
CA ASN A 263 2.36 4.01 12.02
C ASN A 263 1.62 5.22 12.58
N LYS A 264 1.45 5.26 13.91
CA LYS A 264 0.75 6.34 14.59
C LYS A 264 1.48 7.67 14.51
N VAL A 265 0.72 8.72 14.26
CA VAL A 265 1.20 10.10 14.31
C VAL A 265 0.41 10.91 15.32
N ALA A 266 0.96 12.05 15.76
CA ALA A 266 0.23 12.99 16.57
C ALA A 266 -1.05 13.42 15.82
N PRO A 267 -2.26 13.34 16.44
CA PRO A 267 -3.50 13.64 15.77
C PRO A 267 -3.48 15.03 15.13
N THR A 268 -3.61 15.07 13.82
CA THR A 268 -3.43 16.30 13.03
C THR A 268 -4.71 16.58 12.22
N PRO A 269 -5.47 17.65 12.55
CA PRO A 269 -6.65 18.03 11.76
C PRO A 269 -6.27 18.40 10.32
N ARG A 270 -6.99 17.87 9.34
CA ARG A 270 -6.79 18.17 7.91
C ARG A 270 -8.10 18.06 7.14
N ALA A 271 -8.32 19.01 6.22
CA ALA A 271 -9.45 19.01 5.31
C ALA A 271 -9.12 18.28 3.98
N SER A 272 -7.85 18.30 3.57
CA SER A 272 -7.37 17.67 2.34
C SER A 272 -5.98 17.08 2.59
N ILE A 273 -5.77 15.83 2.17
CA ILE A 273 -4.59 15.04 2.51
C ILE A 273 -4.10 14.33 1.25
N PRO A 274 -2.84 14.55 0.83
CA PRO A 274 -2.27 13.80 -0.29
C PRO A 274 -1.99 12.36 0.12
N LEU A 275 -2.23 11.44 -0.81
CA LEU A 275 -2.01 10.01 -0.63
C LEU A 275 -1.45 9.42 -1.94
N ALA A 276 -0.15 9.16 -1.97
CA ALA A 276 0.51 8.57 -3.13
C ALA A 276 0.33 7.05 -3.18
N GLN A 277 0.71 6.46 -4.30
CA GLN A 277 0.65 5.02 -4.54
C GLN A 277 1.38 4.25 -3.43
N GLY A 278 0.76 3.19 -2.94
CA GLY A 278 1.28 2.37 -1.85
C GLY A 278 1.08 2.94 -0.45
N GLN A 279 0.80 4.24 -0.30
CA GLN A 279 0.59 4.87 1.01
C GLN A 279 -0.76 4.49 1.61
N ARG A 280 -0.80 4.52 2.95
CA ARG A 280 -2.03 4.31 3.74
C ARG A 280 -2.21 5.48 4.68
N LEU A 281 -3.50 5.74 4.98
CA LEU A 281 -3.94 6.87 5.80
C LEU A 281 -5.07 6.42 6.73
N ASP A 282 -4.90 6.60 8.03
CA ASP A 282 -5.98 6.41 8.98
C ASP A 282 -6.52 7.77 9.45
N LEU A 283 -7.82 7.98 9.23
CA LEU A 283 -8.54 9.16 9.70
C LEU A 283 -9.49 8.80 10.82
N LEU A 284 -9.49 9.59 11.87
CA LEU A 284 -10.57 9.60 12.84
C LEU A 284 -11.55 10.70 12.46
N VAL A 285 -12.81 10.33 12.20
CA VAL A 285 -13.89 11.25 11.85
C VAL A 285 -15.00 11.18 12.89
N GLN A 286 -15.81 12.25 13.00
CA GLN A 286 -16.97 12.30 13.88
C GLN A 286 -18.23 12.36 13.03
N ILE A 287 -19.05 11.31 13.07
CA ILE A 287 -20.39 11.31 12.45
C ILE A 287 -21.32 12.09 13.39
N PRO A 288 -21.99 13.14 12.86
CA PRO A 288 -22.86 14.00 13.67
C PRO A 288 -24.04 13.23 14.31
N PRO A 289 -24.52 13.67 15.49
CA PRO A 289 -25.66 13.01 16.17
C PRO A 289 -26.95 13.01 15.35
N GLU A 290 -27.16 14.00 14.51
CA GLU A 290 -28.32 14.10 13.59
C GLU A 290 -28.22 13.11 12.42
N GLY A 291 -27.06 12.48 12.23
CA GLY A 291 -26.83 11.58 11.10
C GLY A 291 -26.69 12.34 9.78
N GLY A 292 -26.80 11.61 8.68
CA GLY A 292 -26.68 12.15 7.33
C GLY A 292 -25.95 11.21 6.37
N ALA A 293 -25.69 11.71 5.17
CA ALA A 293 -24.85 11.06 4.17
C ALA A 293 -23.63 11.94 3.88
N PHE A 294 -22.43 11.37 3.99
CA PHE A 294 -21.15 12.07 3.93
C PHE A 294 -20.26 11.41 2.90
N ALA A 295 -19.87 12.18 1.88
CA ALA A 295 -18.93 11.70 0.87
C ALA A 295 -17.49 11.77 1.39
N ILE A 296 -16.77 10.67 1.32
CA ILE A 296 -15.32 10.60 1.48
C ILE A 296 -14.75 10.52 0.07
N LEU A 297 -14.08 11.57 -0.35
CA LEU A 297 -13.65 11.74 -1.74
C LEU A 297 -12.13 11.60 -1.88
N ALA A 298 -11.72 11.06 -3.01
CA ALA A 298 -10.34 10.95 -3.46
C ALA A 298 -10.24 11.62 -4.84
N GLN A 299 -9.73 12.85 -4.88
CA GLN A 299 -9.53 13.60 -6.11
C GLN A 299 -8.15 13.33 -6.69
N VAL A 300 -8.08 13.06 -7.99
CA VAL A 300 -6.82 12.78 -8.70
C VAL A 300 -5.91 14.01 -8.68
N GLU A 301 -4.63 13.81 -8.41
CA GLU A 301 -3.60 14.83 -8.47
C GLU A 301 -3.63 15.60 -9.79
N ASN A 302 -3.54 16.93 -9.73
CA ASN A 302 -3.54 17.84 -10.88
C ASN A 302 -4.73 17.67 -11.84
N ALA A 303 -5.83 17.10 -11.39
CA ALA A 303 -7.00 16.80 -12.21
C ALA A 303 -8.32 17.11 -11.48
N VAL A 304 -9.41 17.15 -12.24
CA VAL A 304 -10.76 17.32 -11.69
C VAL A 304 -11.43 15.98 -11.37
N MET A 305 -10.96 14.86 -11.93
CA MET A 305 -11.54 13.56 -11.71
C MET A 305 -11.44 13.15 -10.24
N GLN A 306 -12.48 12.49 -9.75
CA GLN A 306 -12.54 12.01 -8.38
C GLN A 306 -13.33 10.72 -8.26
N THR A 307 -13.04 9.97 -7.22
CA THR A 307 -13.78 8.80 -6.75
C THR A 307 -14.05 8.91 -5.27
N GLY A 308 -14.70 7.91 -4.67
CA GLY A 308 -14.93 7.89 -3.23
C GLY A 308 -16.05 6.97 -2.82
N VAL A 309 -16.36 7.00 -1.52
CA VAL A 309 -17.45 6.24 -0.88
C VAL A 309 -18.40 7.19 -0.17
N ILE A 310 -19.59 6.70 0.16
CA ILE A 310 -20.57 7.45 0.94
C ILE A 310 -20.74 6.78 2.30
N LEU A 311 -20.49 7.51 3.38
CA LEU A 311 -20.89 7.10 4.73
C LEU A 311 -22.33 7.55 4.96
N ALA A 312 -23.24 6.64 5.29
CA ALA A 312 -24.64 6.99 5.45
C ALA A 312 -25.23 6.38 6.73
N THR A 313 -25.90 7.22 7.53
CA THR A 313 -26.72 6.72 8.65
C THR A 313 -28.06 6.20 8.13
N SER A 314 -28.72 5.37 8.93
CA SER A 314 -30.02 4.80 8.55
C SER A 314 -31.04 5.89 8.17
N GLY A 315 -31.65 5.75 6.99
CA GLY A 315 -32.66 6.69 6.48
C GLY A 315 -32.10 7.99 5.87
N ALA A 316 -30.79 8.18 5.84
CA ALA A 316 -30.18 9.35 5.22
C ALA A 316 -30.47 9.40 3.71
N GLN A 317 -30.75 10.60 3.21
CA GLN A 317 -30.90 10.82 1.78
C GLN A 317 -29.52 10.98 1.14
N ILE A 318 -29.20 10.15 0.16
CA ILE A 318 -27.91 10.19 -0.54
C ILE A 318 -28.07 11.04 -1.78
N ALA A 319 -27.42 12.21 -1.80
CA ALA A 319 -27.33 13.05 -2.98
C ALA A 319 -26.33 12.47 -3.98
N LYS A 320 -26.58 12.65 -5.27
CA LYS A 320 -25.61 12.30 -6.31
C LYS A 320 -24.35 13.16 -6.14
N VAL A 321 -23.21 12.50 -6.05
CA VAL A 321 -21.89 13.16 -6.02
C VAL A 321 -21.32 13.15 -7.44
N PRO A 322 -20.87 14.31 -7.98
CA PRO A 322 -20.20 14.36 -9.27
C PRO A 322 -18.88 13.56 -9.27
N ASP A 323 -18.55 12.96 -10.39
CA ASP A 323 -17.25 12.31 -10.63
C ASP A 323 -16.12 13.29 -10.97
N GLN A 324 -16.45 14.59 -11.04
CA GLN A 324 -15.53 15.69 -11.28
C GLN A 324 -15.70 16.77 -10.22
N ALA A 325 -14.60 17.22 -9.67
CA ALA A 325 -14.53 18.39 -8.79
C ALA A 325 -14.64 19.70 -9.62
N ALA A 326 -14.97 20.79 -8.96
CA ALA A 326 -15.10 22.11 -9.62
C ALA A 326 -13.75 22.67 -10.11
N THR A 327 -12.65 22.28 -9.47
CA THR A 327 -11.29 22.73 -9.79
C THR A 327 -10.32 21.56 -9.72
N PRO A 328 -9.24 21.56 -10.51
CA PRO A 328 -8.19 20.58 -10.38
C PRO A 328 -7.57 20.59 -8.98
N ALA A 329 -7.21 19.42 -8.47
CA ALA A 329 -6.38 19.30 -7.28
C ALA A 329 -4.96 19.82 -7.56
N PRO A 330 -4.24 20.31 -6.55
CA PRO A 330 -2.84 20.72 -6.73
C PRO A 330 -1.94 19.50 -6.99
N PHE A 331 -0.69 19.77 -7.42
CA PHE A 331 0.36 18.76 -7.35
C PHE A 331 0.63 18.36 -5.91
N VAL A 332 0.98 17.10 -5.69
CA VAL A 332 1.38 16.61 -4.38
C VAL A 332 2.73 17.19 -3.99
N ASP A 333 2.82 17.71 -2.78
CA ASP A 333 4.02 18.29 -2.21
C ASP A 333 4.35 17.70 -0.82
N LEU A 334 5.40 18.20 -0.21
CA LEU A 334 5.86 17.71 1.10
C LEU A 334 5.26 18.49 2.29
N THR A 335 4.31 19.39 2.07
CA THR A 335 3.71 20.22 3.14
C THR A 335 2.98 19.36 4.17
N PHE A 336 2.27 18.34 3.71
CA PHE A 336 1.61 17.38 4.60
C PHE A 336 2.65 16.58 5.38
N GLU A 337 3.67 16.04 4.72
CA GLU A 337 4.74 15.26 5.35
C GLU A 337 5.46 16.07 6.44
N ALA A 338 5.78 17.33 6.16
CA ALA A 338 6.41 18.25 7.09
C ALA A 338 5.56 18.54 8.35
N SER A 339 4.25 18.33 8.28
CA SER A 339 3.32 18.57 9.38
C SER A 339 3.11 17.40 10.31
N LEU A 340 3.61 16.22 9.95
CA LEU A 340 3.42 14.99 10.71
C LEU A 340 4.54 14.79 11.75
N THR A 341 4.18 14.22 12.88
CA THR A 341 5.13 13.83 13.93
C THR A 341 4.83 12.42 14.38
N ALA A 342 5.81 11.53 14.34
CA ALA A 342 5.65 10.17 14.81
C ALA A 342 5.35 10.14 16.33
N LEU A 343 4.36 9.34 16.75
CA LEU A 343 4.15 9.05 18.17
C LEU A 343 5.18 8.05 18.71
N ASN A 344 5.64 7.15 17.84
CA ASN A 344 6.65 6.15 18.18
C ASN A 344 7.87 6.33 17.25
N PRO A 345 8.68 7.39 17.43
CA PRO A 345 9.86 7.62 16.59
C PRO A 345 10.89 6.52 16.77
N LEU A 346 11.79 6.37 15.81
CA LEU A 346 12.95 5.51 15.97
C LEU A 346 13.77 5.97 17.19
N PRO A 347 14.30 5.04 17.98
CA PRO A 347 15.13 5.39 19.14
C PRO A 347 16.35 6.19 18.71
N THR A 348 16.84 7.07 19.58
CA THR A 348 18.07 7.82 19.32
C THR A 348 19.25 6.87 19.17
N LYS A 349 19.85 6.87 17.97
CA LYS A 349 20.98 6.00 17.62
C LYS A 349 21.84 6.74 16.60
N PRO A 350 23.19 6.62 16.67
CA PRO A 350 24.07 7.13 15.63
C PRO A 350 23.74 6.53 14.26
N THR A 351 23.96 7.30 13.21
CA THR A 351 23.90 6.81 11.83
C THR A 351 25.21 6.10 11.51
N ASP A 352 25.11 4.85 11.09
CA ASP A 352 26.28 4.01 10.77
C ASP A 352 26.72 4.22 9.31
N ALA A 353 25.77 4.50 8.41
CA ALA A 353 26.05 4.73 7.00
C ALA A 353 25.02 5.67 6.35
N MET A 354 25.38 6.29 5.22
CA MET A 354 24.49 7.09 4.39
C MET A 354 24.54 6.57 2.94
N LEU A 355 23.36 6.35 2.36
CA LEU A 355 23.17 5.97 0.97
C LEU A 355 22.55 7.15 0.21
N HIS A 356 23.19 7.53 -0.90
CA HIS A 356 22.68 8.54 -1.81
C HIS A 356 22.00 7.85 -2.99
N LEU A 357 20.74 8.21 -3.26
CA LEU A 357 19.88 7.56 -4.21
C LEU A 357 19.32 8.60 -5.20
N ALA A 358 20.01 8.75 -6.33
CA ALA A 358 19.58 9.62 -7.42
C ALA A 358 18.57 8.87 -8.29
N LEU A 359 17.34 9.39 -8.34
CA LEU A 359 16.28 8.87 -9.20
C LEU A 359 16.45 9.46 -10.59
N GLY A 360 16.25 8.66 -11.64
CA GLY A 360 16.53 9.12 -13.01
C GLY A 360 15.63 8.48 -14.06
N MET A 361 15.55 9.13 -15.22
CA MET A 361 14.89 8.61 -16.40
C MET A 361 15.79 8.81 -17.62
N GLU A 362 15.88 7.81 -18.45
CA GLU A 362 16.63 7.82 -19.71
C GLU A 362 15.69 7.57 -20.90
N GLN A 363 16.24 7.64 -22.12
CA GLN A 363 15.45 7.36 -23.32
C GLN A 363 14.82 5.97 -23.29
N GLY A 364 13.65 5.83 -23.92
CA GLY A 364 12.94 4.55 -24.01
C GLY A 364 12.22 4.13 -22.74
N TYR A 365 11.81 5.11 -21.91
CA TYR A 365 11.09 4.85 -20.63
C TYR A 365 11.92 4.02 -19.64
N ARG A 366 13.25 4.19 -19.69
CA ARG A 366 14.18 3.51 -18.79
C ARG A 366 14.35 4.32 -17.52
N TRP A 367 13.79 3.82 -16.43
CA TRP A 367 13.85 4.42 -15.11
C TRP A 367 15.01 3.86 -14.30
N THR A 368 15.70 4.70 -13.54
CA THR A 368 16.95 4.31 -12.90
C THR A 368 17.04 4.78 -11.45
N ILE A 369 17.82 4.06 -10.65
CA ILE A 369 18.36 4.50 -9.36
C ILE A 369 19.87 4.53 -9.50
N ASN A 370 20.51 5.69 -9.25
CA ASN A 370 21.95 5.91 -9.45
C ASN A 370 22.43 5.60 -10.89
N GLY A 371 21.59 5.89 -11.90
CA GLY A 371 21.93 5.70 -13.32
C GLY A 371 21.84 4.24 -13.78
N ALA A 372 21.35 3.32 -12.97
CA ALA A 372 21.19 1.93 -13.34
C ALA A 372 19.73 1.48 -13.18
N ALA A 373 19.24 0.69 -14.13
CA ALA A 373 17.97 0.00 -14.02
C ALA A 373 18.13 -1.29 -13.21
N HIS A 374 17.00 -1.86 -12.79
CA HIS A 374 16.97 -3.11 -12.04
C HIS A 374 17.80 -4.22 -12.72
N GLY A 375 18.63 -4.90 -11.93
CA GLY A 375 19.47 -6.01 -12.38
C GLY A 375 20.79 -5.60 -13.04
N GLU A 376 21.06 -4.31 -13.24
CA GLU A 376 22.31 -3.83 -13.88
C GLU A 376 23.45 -3.56 -12.88
N THR A 377 23.13 -3.40 -11.60
CA THR A 377 24.12 -3.17 -10.54
C THR A 377 23.98 -4.17 -9.41
N ALA A 378 25.05 -4.32 -8.63
CA ALA A 378 24.99 -5.09 -7.39
C ALA A 378 24.03 -4.40 -6.38
N PRO A 379 23.37 -5.20 -5.50
CA PRO A 379 22.58 -4.66 -4.40
C PRO A 379 23.34 -3.67 -3.53
N LEU A 380 22.62 -2.69 -2.98
CA LEU A 380 23.11 -1.83 -1.91
C LEU A 380 23.45 -2.69 -0.69
N GLN A 381 24.35 -2.26 0.16
CA GLN A 381 24.80 -3.02 1.32
C GLN A 381 24.47 -2.28 2.61
N ALA A 382 23.96 -3.01 3.61
CA ALA A 382 23.76 -2.53 4.96
C ALA A 382 24.18 -3.62 5.95
N ALA A 383 24.83 -3.24 7.06
CA ALA A 383 25.12 -4.21 8.11
C ALA A 383 23.88 -4.51 8.95
N LEU A 384 23.70 -5.77 9.33
CA LEU A 384 22.61 -6.16 10.23
C LEU A 384 22.73 -5.42 11.57
N GLY A 385 21.65 -4.85 12.04
CA GLY A 385 21.59 -4.02 13.24
C GLY A 385 22.05 -2.57 13.03
N SER A 386 22.46 -2.17 11.82
CA SER A 386 22.88 -0.79 11.56
C SER A 386 21.70 0.16 11.36
N ARG A 387 21.94 1.46 11.63
CA ARG A 387 21.10 2.57 11.19
C ARG A 387 21.69 3.17 9.92
N VAL A 388 20.91 3.19 8.86
CA VAL A 388 21.30 3.80 7.59
C VAL A 388 20.39 4.97 7.29
N GLU A 389 20.97 6.10 6.91
CA GLU A 389 20.22 7.20 6.30
C GLU A 389 20.21 7.01 4.78
N MET A 390 19.02 7.03 4.18
CA MET A 390 18.83 7.00 2.73
C MET A 390 18.37 8.36 2.24
N MET A 391 19.15 9.01 1.40
CA MET A 391 18.84 10.30 0.81
C MET A 391 18.38 10.10 -0.64
N PHE A 392 17.12 10.31 -0.89
CA PHE A 392 16.54 10.30 -2.24
C PHE A 392 16.63 11.68 -2.86
N MET A 393 17.12 11.76 -4.10
CA MET A 393 17.18 12.99 -4.89
C MET A 393 16.46 12.75 -6.21
N ASN A 394 15.49 13.59 -6.53
CA ASN A 394 14.65 13.46 -7.71
C ASN A 394 14.86 14.61 -8.70
N PRO A 395 15.78 14.50 -9.66
CA PRO A 395 15.94 15.47 -10.73
C PRO A 395 14.92 15.33 -11.87
N THR A 396 14.02 14.34 -11.82
CA THR A 396 13.02 14.10 -12.86
C THR A 396 11.84 15.06 -12.76
N MET A 397 10.94 15.03 -13.73
CA MET A 397 9.76 15.88 -13.79
C MET A 397 8.52 15.24 -13.17
N MET A 398 8.62 14.01 -12.64
CA MET A 398 7.55 13.27 -12.00
C MET A 398 7.85 13.00 -10.54
N MET A 399 6.81 12.87 -9.73
CA MET A 399 6.91 12.42 -8.35
C MET A 399 7.21 10.92 -8.31
N HIS A 400 8.02 10.50 -7.33
CA HIS A 400 8.32 9.08 -7.09
C HIS A 400 7.99 8.71 -5.64
N PRO A 401 6.95 7.87 -5.40
CA PRO A 401 6.72 7.23 -4.11
C PRO A 401 7.72 6.08 -3.94
N MET A 402 8.73 6.25 -3.09
CA MET A 402 9.78 5.27 -2.86
C MET A 402 9.43 4.35 -1.71
N HIS A 403 9.39 3.05 -1.99
CA HIS A 403 9.01 1.98 -1.06
C HIS A 403 10.19 1.06 -0.74
N LEU A 404 10.32 0.71 0.55
CA LEU A 404 11.28 -0.27 1.06
C LEU A 404 10.54 -1.47 1.65
N HIS A 405 10.83 -2.66 1.14
CA HIS A 405 10.26 -3.91 1.64
C HIS A 405 10.73 -4.26 3.05
N GLY A 406 9.86 -4.87 3.82
CA GLY A 406 10.15 -5.48 5.11
C GLY A 406 10.60 -4.55 6.24
N HIS A 407 10.75 -3.25 5.99
CA HIS A 407 11.20 -2.26 6.97
C HIS A 407 10.32 -1.02 6.94
N HIS A 408 10.10 -0.43 8.12
CA HIS A 408 9.58 0.93 8.22
C HIS A 408 10.72 1.88 8.55
N PHE A 409 10.79 2.98 7.82
CA PHE A 409 11.76 4.05 8.04
C PHE A 409 11.10 5.27 8.70
N GLN A 410 11.89 6.17 9.25
CA GLN A 410 11.44 7.48 9.71
C GLN A 410 11.90 8.56 8.74
N VAL A 411 11.00 9.45 8.33
CA VAL A 411 11.36 10.64 7.57
C VAL A 411 12.07 11.62 8.50
N ILE A 412 13.32 11.95 8.18
CA ILE A 412 14.19 12.77 9.06
C ILE A 412 14.63 14.08 8.45
N ALA A 413 14.49 14.25 7.12
CA ALA A 413 14.75 15.53 6.48
C ALA A 413 13.96 15.71 5.19
N LEU A 414 13.54 16.94 4.93
CA LEU A 414 12.95 17.41 3.68
C LEU A 414 13.82 18.54 3.16
N GLY A 415 14.43 18.36 1.98
CA GLY A 415 15.52 19.19 1.55
C GLY A 415 16.69 19.14 2.55
N LEU A 416 17.19 20.28 2.98
CA LEU A 416 18.24 20.39 4.00
C LEU A 416 17.70 20.50 5.43
N GLY A 417 16.36 20.62 5.61
CA GLY A 417 15.73 20.77 6.91
C GLY A 417 15.51 19.42 7.60
N ARG A 418 16.16 19.19 8.76
CA ARG A 418 15.94 17.99 9.58
C ARG A 418 14.79 18.21 10.55
N PHE A 419 13.98 17.15 10.75
CA PHE A 419 12.85 17.16 11.68
C PHE A 419 12.54 15.75 12.18
N ASN A 420 11.62 15.64 13.14
CA ASN A 420 11.15 14.36 13.66
C ASN A 420 9.84 13.96 12.94
N GLY A 421 9.97 13.54 11.70
CA GLY A 421 8.85 13.21 10.83
C GLY A 421 8.19 11.87 11.14
N PRO A 422 7.20 11.47 10.35
CA PRO A 422 6.47 10.23 10.56
C PRO A 422 7.33 9.00 10.24
N ARG A 423 6.90 7.85 10.77
CA ARG A 423 7.37 6.55 10.29
C ARG A 423 6.49 6.10 9.12
N ARG A 424 7.12 5.56 8.08
CA ARG A 424 6.48 5.11 6.85
C ARG A 424 7.21 3.91 6.25
N ASP A 425 6.65 3.31 5.23
CA ASP A 425 7.33 2.41 4.30
C ASP A 425 7.29 2.92 2.85
N VAL A 426 6.51 3.98 2.58
CA VAL A 426 6.50 4.70 1.30
C VAL A 426 6.68 6.19 1.55
N VAL A 427 7.70 6.81 0.93
CA VAL A 427 7.92 8.25 1.01
C VAL A 427 7.88 8.90 -0.37
N ILE A 428 7.19 10.04 -0.45
CA ILE A 428 7.08 10.83 -1.68
C ILE A 428 8.37 11.61 -1.90
N VAL A 429 8.93 11.54 -3.12
CA VAL A 429 10.03 12.40 -3.57
C VAL A 429 9.53 13.23 -4.76
N PRO A 430 9.11 14.49 -4.55
CA PRO A 430 8.53 15.32 -5.62
C PRO A 430 9.62 15.75 -6.62
N PRO A 431 9.23 16.24 -7.80
CA PRO A 431 10.16 16.80 -8.80
C PRO A 431 11.09 17.85 -8.20
N GLY A 432 12.41 17.73 -8.44
CA GLY A 432 13.43 18.61 -7.87
C GLY A 432 13.60 18.46 -6.35
N GLY A 433 12.90 17.52 -5.72
CA GLY A 433 12.90 17.31 -4.27
C GLY A 433 14.04 16.42 -3.78
N MET A 434 14.31 16.57 -2.48
CA MET A 434 15.24 15.73 -1.74
C MET A 434 14.58 15.32 -0.42
N VAL A 435 14.58 14.01 -0.12
CA VAL A 435 14.00 13.46 1.11
C VAL A 435 15.00 12.50 1.73
N THR A 436 15.23 12.60 3.04
CA THR A 436 16.08 11.67 3.77
C THR A 436 15.27 10.89 4.79
N VAL A 437 15.44 9.58 4.79
CA VAL A 437 14.82 8.66 5.75
C VAL A 437 15.88 7.92 6.54
N ALA A 438 15.59 7.56 7.78
CA ALA A 438 16.42 6.70 8.62
C ALA A 438 15.79 5.32 8.74
N VAL A 439 16.58 4.28 8.50
CA VAL A 439 16.18 2.87 8.57
C VAL A 439 17.04 2.16 9.60
N ASP A 440 16.42 1.39 10.49
CA ASP A 440 17.11 0.38 11.29
C ASP A 440 17.00 -0.96 10.56
N PHE A 441 18.10 -1.46 10.01
CA PHE A 441 18.13 -2.75 9.32
C PHE A 441 18.28 -3.88 10.33
N ASP A 442 17.18 -4.35 10.88
CA ASP A 442 17.13 -5.35 11.95
C ASP A 442 16.84 -6.78 11.45
N LYS A 443 16.68 -6.97 10.14
CA LYS A 443 16.41 -8.27 9.52
C LYS A 443 17.36 -8.54 8.38
N ALA A 444 18.07 -9.66 8.47
CA ALA A 444 18.94 -10.14 7.40
C ALA A 444 18.13 -10.51 6.14
N GLY A 445 18.79 -10.42 5.00
CA GLY A 445 18.21 -10.80 3.71
C GLY A 445 18.41 -9.72 2.65
N GLU A 446 17.81 -9.91 1.50
CA GLU A 446 17.82 -8.95 0.40
C GLU A 446 16.43 -8.38 0.19
N TRP A 447 16.29 -7.06 0.36
CA TRP A 447 15.03 -6.34 0.41
C TRP A 447 14.92 -5.37 -0.76
N PHE A 448 13.82 -5.43 -1.50
CA PHE A 448 13.60 -4.48 -2.60
C PHE A 448 13.38 -3.05 -2.10
N LEU A 449 13.91 -2.12 -2.87
CA LEU A 449 13.70 -0.68 -2.78
C LEU A 449 13.33 -0.19 -4.18
N HIS A 450 12.12 0.33 -4.35
CA HIS A 450 11.62 0.70 -5.67
C HIS A 450 10.66 1.89 -5.63
N CYS A 451 10.40 2.47 -6.78
CA CYS A 451 9.30 3.40 -6.99
C CYS A 451 7.97 2.62 -7.00
N HIS A 452 6.98 3.06 -6.24
CA HIS A 452 5.67 2.39 -6.20
C HIS A 452 4.74 2.81 -7.36
N HIS A 453 5.20 3.66 -8.27
CA HIS A 453 4.56 3.82 -9.56
C HIS A 453 4.88 2.58 -10.42
N LEU A 454 3.86 1.74 -10.69
CA LEU A 454 4.03 0.42 -11.29
C LEU A 454 4.88 0.45 -12.56
N TYR A 455 4.59 1.39 -13.47
CA TYR A 455 5.28 1.46 -14.76
C TYR A 455 6.71 2.01 -14.65
N HIS A 456 7.01 2.85 -13.63
CA HIS A 456 8.38 3.26 -13.33
C HIS A 456 9.18 2.07 -12.78
N MET A 457 8.59 1.30 -11.87
CA MET A 457 9.19 0.07 -11.35
C MET A 457 9.46 -0.92 -12.49
N ALA A 458 8.44 -1.19 -13.33
CA ALA A 458 8.57 -2.08 -14.49
C ALA A 458 9.57 -1.57 -15.52
N GLY A 459 9.73 -0.24 -15.65
CA GLY A 459 10.73 0.42 -16.47
C GLY A 459 12.14 0.44 -15.88
N GLY A 460 12.33 -0.09 -14.65
CA GLY A 460 13.64 -0.28 -14.04
C GLY A 460 13.93 0.48 -12.76
N MET A 461 13.03 1.36 -12.24
CA MET A 461 13.27 2.12 -11.00
C MET A 461 13.13 1.21 -9.77
N MET A 462 14.01 0.24 -9.65
CA MET A 462 14.09 -0.73 -8.57
C MET A 462 15.54 -1.14 -8.33
N THR A 463 15.90 -1.34 -7.09
CA THR A 463 17.15 -1.94 -6.62
C THR A 463 16.85 -2.81 -5.40
N SER A 464 17.86 -3.40 -4.79
CA SER A 464 17.72 -4.09 -3.51
C SER A 464 18.79 -3.65 -2.52
N VAL A 465 18.53 -3.91 -1.24
CA VAL A 465 19.45 -3.72 -0.13
C VAL A 465 19.71 -5.09 0.48
N THR A 466 20.96 -5.55 0.43
CA THR A 466 21.42 -6.75 1.15
C THR A 466 21.79 -6.36 2.56
N VAL A 467 21.16 -6.99 3.53
CA VAL A 467 21.40 -6.84 4.97
C VAL A 467 22.09 -8.09 5.50
N ALA A 468 23.35 -7.98 5.94
CA ALA A 468 24.16 -9.10 6.41
C ALA A 468 25.07 -8.75 7.62
#